data_36450eb89e33484b923eb5d04a4e3064
#
_entry.id   36450eb89e33484b923eb5d04a4e3064
#
_cell.length_a   1.000
_cell.length_b   1.000
_cell.length_c   1.000
_cell.angle_alpha   90.00
_cell.angle_beta   90.00
_cell.angle_gamma   90.00
#
_symmetry.space_group_name_H-M   'P 1'
#
loop_
_entity.id
_entity.type
_entity.pdbx_description
1 polymer ?
#
loop_
_entity_poly.entity_id
_entity_poly.type
_entity_poly.pdbx_seq_one_letter_code
_entity_poly.pdbx_strand_id
1 'polypeptide(L)'
;MHLDTHRNEAEFDALYERKYLAVFEQARRFVRETQAFPQRTLVFISCGFDACTYEYPGMQRHGKYVPPHFYARFARDAIALADECADGKLVSVLEGGYSDRALTSGALAHVAALSSMPWSNAVYSAKEQPWGMDTLTQLERMAKRVAGVG
;
A
#
# COMPACT_ATOMS: atom_id res chain seq x y z
N MET A 1 -9.14 -4.19 11.88
CA MET A 1 -8.06 -3.51 12.64
C MET A 1 -8.15 -2.02 12.38
N HIS A 2 -8.00 -1.17 13.38
CA HIS A 2 -8.03 0.28 13.20
C HIS A 2 -6.60 0.82 13.06
N LEU A 3 -6.42 1.81 12.17
CA LEU A 3 -5.19 2.58 12.06
C LEU A 3 -5.03 3.46 13.29
N ASP A 4 -3.91 3.30 14.01
CA ASP A 4 -3.55 4.20 15.10
C ASP A 4 -2.98 5.51 14.54
N THR A 5 -2.93 6.52 15.40
CA THR A 5 -2.22 7.76 15.10
C THR A 5 -0.71 7.56 15.21
N HIS A 6 0.04 8.22 14.39
CA HIS A 6 1.50 8.28 14.39
C HIS A 6 1.95 9.70 14.07
N ARG A 7 3.15 10.08 14.47
CA ARG A 7 3.70 11.43 14.29
C ARG A 7 4.69 11.52 13.13
N ASN A 8 5.28 10.39 12.74
CA ASN A 8 6.27 10.30 11.69
C ASN A 8 6.32 8.87 11.10
N GLU A 9 7.08 8.70 10.03
CA GLU A 9 7.20 7.40 9.33
C GLU A 9 7.81 6.31 10.22
N ALA A 10 8.80 6.63 11.06
CA ALA A 10 9.42 5.64 11.95
C ALA A 10 8.42 5.08 12.98
N GLU A 11 7.54 5.93 13.52
CA GLU A 11 6.44 5.46 14.38
C GLU A 11 5.43 4.60 13.60
N PHE A 12 5.17 4.95 12.35
CA PHE A 12 4.31 4.16 11.49
C PHE A 12 4.92 2.79 11.20
N ASP A 13 6.21 2.72 10.91
CA ASP A 13 6.91 1.47 10.70
C ASP A 13 6.89 0.57 11.95
N ALA A 14 7.11 1.15 13.12
CA ALA A 14 6.96 0.42 14.38
C ALA A 14 5.52 -0.07 14.63
N LEU A 15 4.52 0.72 14.19
CA LEU A 15 3.12 0.32 14.21
C LEU A 15 2.86 -0.85 13.25
N TYR A 16 3.45 -0.82 12.07
CA TYR A 16 3.37 -1.90 11.10
C TYR A 16 3.88 -3.22 11.69
N GLU A 17 5.10 -3.20 12.24
CA GLU A 17 5.71 -4.38 12.88
C GLU A 17 4.81 -4.96 13.98
N ARG A 18 4.29 -4.12 14.84
CA ARG A 18 3.50 -4.56 15.98
C ARG A 18 2.11 -5.06 15.63
N LYS A 19 1.42 -4.40 14.67
CA LYS A 19 0.01 -4.66 14.39
C LYS A 19 -0.23 -5.42 13.09
N TYR A 20 0.41 -4.99 12.01
CA TYR A 20 0.10 -5.57 10.70
C TYR A 20 0.70 -6.95 10.53
N LEU A 21 1.94 -7.15 10.97
CA LEU A 21 2.52 -8.49 10.96
C LEU A 21 1.73 -9.47 11.82
N ALA A 22 1.17 -9.02 12.94
CA ALA A 22 0.30 -9.84 13.77
C ALA A 22 -0.98 -10.28 13.04
N VAL A 23 -1.53 -9.45 12.15
CA VAL A 23 -2.70 -9.83 11.31
C VAL A 23 -2.32 -10.94 10.33
N PHE A 24 -1.17 -10.85 9.68
CA PHE A 24 -0.68 -11.92 8.81
C PHE A 24 -0.46 -13.23 9.56
N GLU A 25 0.06 -13.19 10.78
CA GLU A 25 0.19 -14.38 11.64
C GLU A 25 -1.17 -14.96 12.05
N GLN A 26 -2.15 -14.11 12.32
CA GLN A 26 -3.52 -14.58 12.57
C GLN A 26 -4.13 -15.26 11.34
N ALA A 27 -3.89 -14.70 10.14
CA ALA A 27 -4.34 -15.32 8.89
C ALA A 27 -3.70 -16.70 8.67
N ARG A 28 -2.37 -16.82 8.88
CA ARG A 28 -1.67 -18.11 8.80
C ARG A 28 -2.24 -19.12 9.80
N ARG A 29 -2.49 -18.70 11.03
CA ARG A 29 -3.09 -19.54 12.06
C ARG A 29 -4.48 -20.02 11.65
N PHE A 30 -5.33 -19.11 11.17
CA PHE A 30 -6.67 -19.43 10.68
C PHE A 30 -6.63 -20.51 9.59
N VAL A 31 -5.76 -20.37 8.60
CA VAL A 31 -5.61 -21.37 7.52
C VAL A 31 -5.18 -22.71 8.08
N ARG A 32 -4.23 -22.75 9.03
CA ARG A 32 -3.79 -24.00 9.67
C ARG A 32 -4.90 -24.66 10.51
N GLU A 33 -5.59 -23.89 11.31
CA GLU A 33 -6.66 -24.39 12.21
C GLU A 33 -7.88 -24.90 11.43
N THR A 34 -8.21 -24.27 10.30
CA THR A 34 -9.31 -24.69 9.44
C THR A 34 -8.91 -25.79 8.47
N GLN A 35 -7.64 -26.19 8.43
CA GLN A 35 -7.10 -27.16 7.47
C GLN A 35 -7.48 -26.82 6.02
N ALA A 36 -7.49 -25.54 5.70
CA ALA A 36 -7.88 -25.05 4.39
C ALA A 36 -6.87 -25.51 3.32
N PHE A 37 -7.39 -26.03 2.22
CA PHE A 37 -6.55 -26.47 1.09
C PHE A 37 -6.06 -25.24 0.30
N PRO A 38 -4.76 -25.13 -0.03
CA PRO A 38 -4.24 -24.01 -0.83
C PRO A 38 -4.99 -23.78 -2.13
N GLN A 39 -5.41 -24.86 -2.83
CA GLN A 39 -6.17 -24.78 -4.07
C GLN A 39 -7.54 -24.13 -3.93
N ARG A 40 -8.10 -24.11 -2.72
CA ARG A 40 -9.43 -23.56 -2.38
C ARG A 40 -9.34 -22.27 -1.57
N THR A 41 -8.12 -21.80 -1.31
CA THR A 41 -7.85 -20.57 -0.56
C THR A 41 -7.56 -19.43 -1.53
N LEU A 42 -8.02 -18.24 -1.19
CA LEU A 42 -7.77 -16.99 -1.89
C LEU A 42 -7.43 -15.91 -0.87
N VAL A 43 -6.34 -15.19 -1.10
CA VAL A 43 -6.04 -13.96 -0.37
C VAL A 43 -6.71 -12.79 -1.08
N PHE A 44 -7.52 -12.04 -0.35
CA PHE A 44 -8.25 -10.89 -0.86
C PHE A 44 -7.84 -9.62 -0.12
N ILE A 45 -7.40 -8.60 -0.87
CA ILE A 45 -7.07 -7.29 -0.33
C ILE A 45 -8.18 -6.32 -0.73
N SER A 46 -8.82 -5.71 0.27
CA SER A 46 -9.65 -4.52 0.14
C SER A 46 -8.76 -3.31 0.41
N CYS A 47 -8.38 -2.56 -0.63
CA CYS A 47 -7.34 -1.54 -0.59
C CYS A 47 -7.87 -0.17 -0.95
N GLY A 48 -7.91 0.74 0.03
CA GLY A 48 -8.25 2.15 -0.19
C GLY A 48 -7.05 3.07 0.05
N PHE A 49 -6.95 4.14 -0.73
CA PHE A 49 -5.86 5.12 -0.66
C PHE A 49 -6.29 6.44 -0.03
N ASP A 50 -7.51 6.53 0.47
CA ASP A 50 -8.09 7.72 1.12
C ASP A 50 -7.41 8.09 2.47
N ALA A 51 -6.63 7.17 3.05
CA ALA A 51 -5.78 7.44 4.19
C ALA A 51 -4.33 7.82 3.81
N CYS A 52 -3.98 7.84 2.51
CA CYS A 52 -2.63 8.16 2.06
C CYS A 52 -2.22 9.58 2.50
N THR A 53 -0.95 9.73 2.91
CA THR A 53 -0.42 11.02 3.37
C THR A 53 -0.55 12.15 2.34
N TYR A 54 -0.64 11.81 1.05
CA TYR A 54 -0.74 12.78 -0.04
C TYR A 54 -2.18 13.09 -0.47
N GLU A 55 -3.16 12.47 0.19
CA GLU A 55 -4.55 12.85 -0.04
C GLU A 55 -4.82 14.27 0.45
N TYR A 56 -5.69 14.99 -0.24
CA TYR A 56 -6.08 16.33 0.19
C TYR A 56 -6.75 16.30 1.56
N PRO A 57 -6.47 17.29 2.43
CA PRO A 57 -7.01 17.31 3.80
C PRO A 57 -8.53 17.13 3.89
N GLY A 58 -9.29 17.69 2.95
CA GLY A 58 -10.74 17.54 2.91
C GLY A 58 -11.25 16.18 2.44
N MET A 59 -10.37 15.37 1.85
CA MET A 59 -10.67 14.03 1.33
C MET A 59 -10.05 12.92 2.19
N GLN A 60 -9.14 13.29 3.09
CA GLN A 60 -8.52 12.37 4.04
C GLN A 60 -9.55 11.78 4.98
N ARG A 61 -9.72 10.48 4.96
CA ARG A 61 -10.53 9.80 5.97
C ARG A 61 -9.75 9.61 7.25
N HIS A 62 -10.33 10.09 8.35
CA HIS A 62 -9.81 9.90 9.70
C HIS A 62 -8.43 10.54 10.01
N GLY A 63 -7.86 11.37 9.13
CA GLY A 63 -6.59 12.05 9.34
C GLY A 63 -5.43 11.11 9.69
N LYS A 64 -5.30 9.98 8.98
CA LYS A 64 -4.34 8.93 9.34
C LYS A 64 -2.99 9.03 8.63
N TYR A 65 -2.89 9.77 7.54
CA TYR A 65 -1.63 10.09 6.86
C TYR A 65 -0.70 8.89 6.63
N VAL A 66 -1.24 7.81 6.08
CA VAL A 66 -0.51 6.58 5.79
C VAL A 66 0.56 6.84 4.73
N PRO A 67 1.85 6.53 4.98
CA PRO A 67 2.90 6.76 4.00
C PRO A 67 2.77 5.80 2.81
N PRO A 68 3.10 6.23 1.57
CA PRO A 68 2.94 5.41 0.36
C PRO A 68 3.69 4.07 0.41
N HIS A 69 4.86 4.01 1.05
CA HIS A 69 5.62 2.76 1.17
C HIS A 69 4.86 1.65 1.92
N PHE A 70 3.91 2.01 2.78
CA PHE A 70 3.02 1.05 3.42
C PHE A 70 2.29 0.18 2.40
N TYR A 71 1.74 0.79 1.35
CA TYR A 71 0.95 0.05 0.35
C TYR A 71 1.80 -0.98 -0.41
N ALA A 72 3.07 -0.64 -0.69
CA ALA A 72 4.01 -1.58 -1.28
C ALA A 72 4.40 -2.70 -0.30
N ARG A 73 4.66 -2.35 0.96
CA ARG A 73 5.04 -3.31 2.01
C ARG A 73 3.90 -4.28 2.28
N PHE A 74 2.69 -3.76 2.47
CA PHE A 74 1.51 -4.59 2.72
C PHE A 74 1.21 -5.54 1.56
N ALA A 75 1.34 -5.07 0.32
CA ALA A 75 1.15 -5.93 -0.86
C ALA A 75 2.17 -7.08 -0.89
N ARG A 76 3.45 -6.82 -0.58
CA ARG A 76 4.49 -7.87 -0.51
C ARG A 76 4.19 -8.92 0.58
N ASP A 77 3.79 -8.47 1.76
CA ASP A 77 3.46 -9.39 2.85
C ASP A 77 2.20 -10.22 2.52
N ALA A 78 1.25 -9.63 1.79
CA ALA A 78 0.07 -10.35 1.30
C ALA A 78 0.41 -11.35 0.18
N ILE A 79 1.36 -11.02 -0.71
CA ILE A 79 1.90 -11.96 -1.70
C ILE A 79 2.55 -13.14 -0.98
N ALA A 80 3.43 -12.89 -0.02
CA ALA A 80 4.07 -13.95 0.75
C ALA A 80 3.04 -14.86 1.46
N LEU A 81 1.98 -14.28 2.02
CA LEU A 81 0.88 -15.06 2.59
C LEU A 81 0.15 -15.89 1.52
N ALA A 82 -0.10 -15.33 0.34
CA ALA A 82 -0.76 -16.04 -0.74
C ALA A 82 0.09 -17.21 -1.27
N ASP A 83 1.40 -17.00 -1.39
CA ASP A 83 2.35 -18.07 -1.79
C ASP A 83 2.35 -19.21 -0.76
N GLU A 84 2.34 -18.89 0.54
CA GLU A 84 2.33 -19.88 1.60
C GLU A 84 1.00 -20.65 1.72
N CYS A 85 -0.14 -19.99 1.54
CA CYS A 85 -1.45 -20.49 1.96
C CYS A 85 -2.47 -20.67 0.84
N ALA A 86 -2.22 -20.12 -0.36
CA ALA A 86 -3.22 -20.01 -1.42
C ALA A 86 -2.68 -20.32 -2.84
N ASP A 87 -1.57 -21.02 -2.98
CA ASP A 87 -0.91 -21.26 -4.27
C ASP A 87 -0.71 -19.96 -5.09
N GLY A 88 -0.30 -18.88 -4.44
CA GLY A 88 -0.09 -17.58 -5.05
C GLY A 88 -1.36 -16.82 -5.46
N LYS A 89 -2.55 -17.34 -5.14
CA LYS A 89 -3.81 -16.68 -5.52
C LYS A 89 -4.09 -15.47 -4.63
N LEU A 90 -3.94 -14.29 -5.23
CA LEU A 90 -4.21 -13.01 -4.59
C LEU A 90 -5.05 -12.13 -5.51
N VAL A 91 -6.06 -11.51 -4.97
CA VAL A 91 -6.88 -10.49 -5.64
C VAL A 91 -6.86 -9.22 -4.80
N SER A 92 -6.58 -8.08 -5.43
CA SER A 92 -6.70 -6.77 -4.79
C SER A 92 -7.79 -5.95 -5.47
N VAL A 93 -8.72 -5.45 -4.67
CA VAL A 93 -9.76 -4.52 -5.10
C VAL A 93 -9.42 -3.14 -4.57
N LEU A 94 -9.37 -2.17 -5.49
CA LEU A 94 -9.12 -0.78 -5.16
C LEU A 94 -10.44 -0.11 -4.80
N GLU A 95 -10.49 0.56 -3.66
CA GLU A 95 -11.71 1.16 -3.14
C GLU A 95 -11.60 2.69 -3.02
N GLY A 96 -11.22 3.21 -1.83
CA GLY A 96 -11.07 4.63 -1.56
C GLY A 96 -9.81 5.24 -2.17
N GLY A 97 -9.77 6.55 -2.18
CA GLY A 97 -8.73 7.38 -2.76
C GLY A 97 -9.31 8.30 -3.81
N TYR A 98 -9.24 9.62 -3.59
CA TYR A 98 -10.07 10.57 -4.33
C TYR A 98 -9.26 11.66 -5.03
N SER A 99 -7.95 11.74 -4.78
CA SER A 99 -7.07 12.67 -5.46
C SER A 99 -6.07 11.95 -6.36
N ASP A 100 -5.66 12.61 -7.43
CA ASP A 100 -4.61 12.11 -8.31
C ASP A 100 -3.31 11.84 -7.54
N ARG A 101 -3.02 12.62 -6.51
CA ARG A 101 -1.82 12.45 -5.67
C ARG A 101 -1.86 11.17 -4.86
N ALA A 102 -2.97 10.89 -4.17
CA ALA A 102 -3.14 9.68 -3.38
C ALA A 102 -3.14 8.44 -4.28
N LEU A 103 -3.83 8.50 -5.41
CA LEU A 103 -3.88 7.41 -6.38
C LEU A 103 -2.52 7.18 -7.04
N THR A 104 -1.86 8.23 -7.56
CA THR A 104 -0.58 8.09 -8.22
C THR A 104 0.51 7.61 -7.26
N SER A 105 0.49 8.01 -5.98
CA SER A 105 1.49 7.55 -5.00
C SER A 105 1.12 6.19 -4.41
N GLY A 106 -0.04 6.07 -3.79
CA GLY A 106 -0.45 4.86 -3.09
C GLY A 106 -0.70 3.69 -4.03
N ALA A 107 -1.46 3.92 -5.12
CA ALA A 107 -1.74 2.87 -6.10
C ALA A 107 -0.50 2.46 -6.87
N LEU A 108 0.39 3.41 -7.25
CA LEU A 108 1.65 3.07 -7.90
C LEU A 108 2.52 2.19 -7.00
N ALA A 109 2.66 2.53 -5.72
CA ALA A 109 3.41 1.73 -4.75
C ALA A 109 2.82 0.32 -4.61
N HIS A 110 1.50 0.21 -4.52
CA HIS A 110 0.78 -1.05 -4.40
C HIS A 110 0.95 -1.93 -5.66
N VAL A 111 0.67 -1.39 -6.85
CA VAL A 111 0.77 -2.12 -8.12
C VAL A 111 2.21 -2.50 -8.45
N ALA A 112 3.18 -1.63 -8.15
CA ALA A 112 4.59 -1.95 -8.31
C ALA A 112 5.01 -3.17 -7.48
N ALA A 113 4.51 -3.28 -6.25
CA ALA A 113 4.75 -4.45 -5.42
C ALA A 113 4.07 -5.71 -5.97
N LEU A 114 2.81 -5.60 -6.41
CA LEU A 114 2.07 -6.72 -7.02
C LEU A 114 2.72 -7.23 -8.32
N SER A 115 3.34 -6.35 -9.10
CA SER A 115 4.01 -6.71 -10.35
C SER A 115 5.44 -7.24 -10.17
N SER A 116 5.92 -7.37 -8.93
CA SER A 116 7.30 -7.77 -8.61
C SER A 116 8.38 -6.94 -9.30
N MET A 117 8.11 -5.65 -9.54
CA MET A 117 9.08 -4.76 -10.18
C MET A 117 10.36 -4.61 -9.32
N PRO A 118 11.56 -4.59 -9.93
CA PRO A 118 12.84 -4.60 -9.21
C PRO A 118 13.01 -3.46 -8.20
N TRP A 119 12.42 -2.31 -8.47
CA TRP A 119 12.46 -1.15 -7.58
C TRP A 119 11.57 -1.29 -6.33
N SER A 120 10.71 -2.31 -6.27
CA SER A 120 9.96 -2.63 -5.06
C SER A 120 10.84 -3.09 -3.89
N ASN A 121 12.04 -3.57 -4.18
CA ASN A 121 12.99 -4.10 -3.19
C ASN A 121 14.09 -3.10 -2.80
N ALA A 122 14.22 -1.98 -3.52
CA ALA A 122 15.21 -0.98 -3.16
C ALA A 122 14.74 -0.22 -1.91
N VAL A 123 15.62 -0.10 -0.93
CA VAL A 123 15.44 0.80 0.21
C VAL A 123 15.68 2.21 -0.30
N TYR A 124 14.66 2.82 -0.88
CA TYR A 124 14.73 4.20 -1.33
C TYR A 124 14.62 5.15 -0.13
N SER A 125 15.44 6.18 -0.13
CA SER A 125 15.18 7.32 0.74
C SER A 125 13.81 7.92 0.39
N ALA A 126 13.12 8.51 1.35
CA ALA A 126 11.80 9.11 1.13
C ALA A 126 11.79 10.15 -0.02
N LYS A 127 12.95 10.72 -0.36
CA LYS A 127 13.12 11.70 -1.44
C LYS A 127 13.24 11.07 -2.84
N GLU A 128 13.66 9.82 -2.93
CA GLU A 128 13.97 9.15 -4.22
C GLU A 128 12.88 8.18 -4.67
N GLN A 129 11.82 8.05 -3.91
CA GLN A 129 10.71 7.15 -4.25
C GLN A 129 9.95 7.70 -5.46
N PRO A 130 9.64 6.86 -6.47
CA PRO A 130 8.88 7.30 -7.65
C PRO A 130 7.51 7.91 -7.32
N TRP A 131 6.96 7.54 -6.17
CA TRP A 131 5.69 8.05 -5.61
C TRP A 131 5.89 9.18 -4.58
N GLY A 132 7.10 9.70 -4.44
CA GLY A 132 7.38 10.83 -3.55
C GLY A 132 6.82 12.15 -4.08
N MET A 133 6.63 13.13 -3.19
CA MET A 133 6.04 14.44 -3.54
C MET A 133 6.83 15.18 -4.62
N ASP A 134 8.16 15.08 -4.63
CA ASP A 134 8.99 15.75 -5.63
C ASP A 134 8.72 15.18 -7.04
N THR A 135 8.64 13.85 -7.15
CA THR A 135 8.30 13.17 -8.40
C THR A 135 6.89 13.51 -8.86
N LEU A 136 5.91 13.47 -7.96
CA LEU A 136 4.52 13.85 -8.26
C LEU A 136 4.42 15.29 -8.74
N THR A 137 5.14 16.22 -8.10
CA THR A 137 5.17 17.62 -8.51
C THR A 137 5.79 17.79 -9.89
N GLN A 138 6.83 17.03 -10.23
CA GLN A 138 7.42 17.03 -11.58
C GLN A 138 6.43 16.50 -12.61
N LEU A 139 5.78 15.38 -12.32
CA LEU A 139 4.77 14.80 -13.22
C LEU A 139 3.60 15.74 -13.45
N GLU A 140 3.09 16.39 -12.41
CA GLU A 140 2.03 17.41 -12.54
C GLU A 140 2.46 18.58 -13.45
N ARG A 141 3.70 19.07 -13.28
CA ARG A 141 4.25 20.14 -14.14
C ARG A 141 4.39 19.70 -15.61
N MET A 142 4.85 18.47 -15.82
CA MET A 142 4.97 17.91 -17.18
C MET A 142 3.59 17.76 -17.82
N ALA A 143 2.63 17.21 -17.10
CA ALA A 143 1.26 17.03 -17.58
C ALA A 143 0.62 18.38 -17.97
N LYS A 144 0.77 19.43 -17.14
CA LYS A 144 0.28 20.78 -17.45
C LYS A 144 0.90 21.35 -18.71
N ARG A 145 2.21 21.17 -18.92
CA ARG A 145 2.90 21.63 -20.16
C ARG A 145 2.35 20.93 -21.40
N VAL A 146 2.11 19.62 -21.32
CA VAL A 146 1.57 18.85 -22.45
C VAL A 146 0.12 19.23 -22.73
N ALA A 147 -0.67 19.51 -21.69
CA ALA A 147 -2.06 19.93 -21.83
C ALA A 147 -2.23 21.42 -22.26
N GLY A 148 -1.14 22.18 -22.36
CA GLY A 148 -1.22 23.61 -22.74
C GLY A 148 -1.89 24.48 -21.69
N VAL A 149 -2.01 24.02 -20.45
CA VAL A 149 -2.59 24.76 -19.32
C VAL A 149 -1.41 25.32 -18.52
N GLY A 150 -1.13 26.60 -18.77
CA GLY A 150 -0.11 27.38 -18.08
C GLY A 150 -0.73 28.53 -17.32
#